data_a5ebd8450ad707a07c54a7117a2a1516
#
_entry.id   a5ebd8450ad707a07c54a7117a2a1516
#
_cell.length_a   1.000
_cell.length_b   1.000
_cell.length_c   1.000
_cell.angle_alpha   90.00
_cell.angle_beta   90.00
_cell.angle_gamma   90.00
#
_symmetry.space_group_name_H-M   'P 1'
#
loop_
_entity.id
_entity.type
_entity.pdbx_description
1 polymer ?
#
loop_
_entity_poly.entity_id
_entity_poly.type
_entity_poly.pdbx_seq_one_letter_code
_entity_poly.pdbx_strand_id
1 'polypeptide(L)'
;MRRLSVLWPLAGVAAGAMAVFVALTIVVTSNPSLAADSRAFHIAKELRTPALDHAARIVTPLGLLVIVGPVLLIGAVLLIYRRRRARAASLLIGAALAWISVWITKAAVDRARPPAPLVHTSGQSYPSGHAANSVGYLAFAIALTVAIPSRIGRIAAVAAGALLTVLVGLSRIYLRAHYASDVLAGEALATAMYALATIGTLAWQKRGHSARKTSASPRAGGA
;
A
#
# COMPACT_ATOMS: atom_id res chain seq x y z
N MET A 1 4.75 5.86 27.73
CA MET A 1 5.24 4.50 27.37
C MET A 1 4.44 3.82 26.25
N ARG A 2 3.09 3.73 26.27
CA ARG A 2 2.28 3.02 25.24
C ARG A 2 2.49 3.43 23.78
N ARG A 3 2.91 4.66 23.47
CA ARG A 3 3.11 5.11 22.07
C ARG A 3 4.47 4.74 21.48
N LEU A 4 5.48 4.38 22.30
CA LEU A 4 6.76 3.86 21.80
C LEU A 4 6.61 2.40 21.36
N SER A 5 5.75 1.62 22.02
CA SER A 5 5.50 0.23 21.69
C SER A 5 4.89 0.02 20.29
N VAL A 6 4.28 1.05 19.69
CA VAL A 6 3.70 0.96 18.33
C VAL A 6 4.73 1.23 17.23
N LEU A 7 5.82 1.96 17.50
CA LEU A 7 6.82 2.29 16.48
C LEU A 7 7.65 1.07 16.07
N TRP A 8 7.99 0.18 17.00
CA TRP A 8 8.77 -1.02 16.70
C TRP A 8 8.07 -2.00 15.75
N PRO A 9 6.78 -2.37 15.97
CA PRO A 9 6.05 -3.18 15.01
C PRO A 9 5.95 -2.53 13.62
N LEU A 10 5.70 -1.20 13.57
CA LEU A 10 5.65 -0.48 12.29
C LEU A 10 7.01 -0.45 11.59
N ALA A 11 8.10 -0.28 12.35
CA ALA A 11 9.46 -0.34 11.80
C ALA A 11 9.77 -1.75 11.26
N GLY A 12 9.34 -2.79 11.97
CA GLY A 12 9.43 -4.18 11.51
C GLY A 12 8.67 -4.42 10.22
N VAL A 13 7.43 -3.91 10.11
CA VAL A 13 6.63 -4.00 8.87
C VAL A 13 7.30 -3.24 7.73
N ALA A 14 7.79 -2.01 7.98
CA ALA A 14 8.46 -1.22 6.95
C ALA A 14 9.74 -1.90 6.46
N ALA A 15 10.57 -2.40 7.38
CA ALA A 15 11.82 -3.09 7.06
C ALA A 15 11.57 -4.41 6.33
N GLY A 16 10.63 -5.23 6.80
CA GLY A 16 10.29 -6.51 6.17
C GLY A 16 9.72 -6.31 4.76
N ALA A 17 8.77 -5.39 4.60
CA ALA A 17 8.20 -5.07 3.30
C ALA A 17 9.26 -4.50 2.33
N MET A 18 10.14 -3.62 2.80
CA MET A 18 11.25 -3.11 2.00
C MET A 18 12.25 -4.22 1.62
N ALA A 19 12.57 -5.12 2.54
CA ALA A 19 13.44 -6.27 2.25
C ALA A 19 12.84 -7.17 1.16
N VAL A 20 11.54 -7.46 1.22
CA VAL A 20 10.83 -8.22 0.18
C VAL A 20 10.89 -7.49 -1.16
N PHE A 21 10.62 -6.18 -1.18
CA PHE A 21 10.69 -5.38 -2.40
C PHE A 21 12.11 -5.39 -3.01
N VAL A 22 13.14 -5.17 -2.20
CA VAL A 22 14.54 -5.16 -2.65
C VAL A 22 14.95 -6.55 -3.17
N ALA A 23 14.62 -7.62 -2.44
CA ALA A 23 14.91 -8.98 -2.88
C ALA A 23 14.25 -9.31 -4.22
N LEU A 24 12.96 -8.96 -4.40
CA LEU A 24 12.26 -9.15 -5.67
C LEU A 24 12.89 -8.30 -6.80
N THR A 25 13.31 -7.07 -6.49
CA THR A 25 13.99 -6.21 -7.48
C THR A 25 15.29 -6.84 -7.95
N ILE A 26 16.13 -7.32 -7.03
CA ILE A 26 17.39 -8.01 -7.36
C ILE A 26 17.11 -9.24 -8.22
N VAL A 27 16.15 -10.09 -7.80
CA VAL A 27 15.83 -11.33 -8.52
C VAL A 27 15.31 -11.04 -9.93
N VAL A 28 14.40 -10.07 -10.08
CA VAL A 28 13.80 -9.71 -11.39
C VAL A 28 14.83 -9.09 -12.33
N THR A 29 15.75 -8.28 -11.83
CA THR A 29 16.81 -7.66 -12.65
C THR A 29 17.88 -8.66 -13.06
N SER A 30 18.18 -9.64 -12.18
CA SER A 30 19.16 -10.70 -12.47
C SER A 30 18.57 -11.81 -13.36
N ASN A 31 17.27 -12.11 -13.25
CA ASN A 31 16.59 -13.13 -14.04
C ASN A 31 15.17 -12.67 -14.41
N PRO A 32 14.98 -12.07 -15.59
CA PRO A 32 13.67 -11.60 -16.05
C PRO A 32 12.60 -12.71 -16.19
N SER A 33 13.03 -13.97 -16.36
CA SER A 33 12.17 -15.15 -16.61
C SER A 33 12.09 -16.04 -15.36
N LEU A 34 11.28 -15.66 -14.39
CA LEU A 34 11.13 -16.42 -13.15
C LEU A 34 10.17 -17.62 -13.34
N ALA A 35 10.61 -18.80 -12.89
CA ALA A 35 9.76 -20.00 -12.90
C ALA A 35 8.47 -19.81 -12.08
N ALA A 36 8.51 -19.04 -11.00
CA ALA A 36 7.35 -18.70 -10.19
C ALA A 36 6.31 -17.88 -10.97
N ASP A 37 6.74 -16.93 -11.80
CA ASP A 37 5.86 -16.13 -12.66
C ASP A 37 5.18 -17.01 -13.73
N SER A 38 5.95 -17.91 -14.35
CA SER A 38 5.43 -18.86 -15.33
C SER A 38 4.41 -19.83 -14.71
N ARG A 39 4.71 -20.32 -13.50
CA ARG A 39 3.79 -21.20 -12.76
C ARG A 39 2.50 -20.46 -12.38
N ALA A 40 2.56 -19.20 -11.97
CA ALA A 40 1.37 -18.41 -11.66
C ALA A 40 0.48 -18.24 -12.91
N PHE A 41 1.04 -18.02 -14.09
CA PHE A 41 0.27 -17.96 -15.34
C PHE A 41 -0.32 -19.30 -15.75
N HIS A 42 0.37 -20.40 -15.47
CA HIS A 42 -0.16 -21.75 -15.75
C HIS A 42 -1.40 -22.01 -14.88
N ILE A 43 -1.31 -21.76 -13.58
CA ILE A 43 -2.44 -21.88 -12.65
C ILE A 43 -3.60 -20.98 -13.09
N ALA A 44 -3.32 -19.71 -13.42
CA ALA A 44 -4.34 -18.78 -13.89
C ALA A 44 -5.03 -19.26 -15.17
N LYS A 45 -4.30 -19.94 -16.07
CA LYS A 45 -4.84 -20.53 -17.30
C LYS A 45 -5.75 -21.73 -17.00
N GLU A 46 -5.35 -22.60 -16.08
CA GLU A 46 -6.14 -23.78 -15.66
C GLU A 46 -7.46 -23.37 -14.99
N LEU A 47 -7.44 -22.32 -14.18
CA LEU A 47 -8.61 -21.79 -13.49
C LEU A 47 -9.52 -20.96 -14.39
N ARG A 48 -9.19 -20.82 -15.67
CA ARG A 48 -9.87 -19.87 -16.54
C ARG A 48 -11.30 -20.30 -16.87
N THR A 49 -12.26 -19.44 -16.53
CA THR A 49 -13.68 -19.58 -16.85
C THR A 49 -14.26 -18.22 -17.27
N PRO A 50 -15.37 -18.18 -18.04
CA PRO A 50 -16.03 -16.92 -18.37
C PRO A 50 -16.42 -16.08 -17.14
N ALA A 51 -16.84 -16.74 -16.07
CA ALA A 51 -17.21 -16.08 -14.81
C ALA A 51 -15.99 -15.40 -14.14
N LEU A 52 -14.85 -16.08 -14.08
CA LEU A 52 -13.62 -15.50 -13.52
C LEU A 52 -13.02 -14.42 -14.43
N ASP A 53 -13.12 -14.56 -15.75
CA ASP A 53 -12.73 -13.52 -16.71
C ASP A 53 -13.53 -12.23 -16.44
N HIS A 54 -14.85 -12.37 -16.27
CA HIS A 54 -15.73 -11.24 -15.95
C HIS A 54 -15.41 -10.62 -14.57
N ALA A 55 -15.28 -11.44 -13.55
CA ALA A 55 -14.94 -10.99 -12.21
C ALA A 55 -13.59 -10.25 -12.16
N ALA A 56 -12.54 -10.79 -12.82
CA ALA A 56 -11.24 -10.15 -12.87
C ALA A 56 -11.28 -8.79 -13.59
N ARG A 57 -12.10 -8.66 -14.66
CA ARG A 57 -12.30 -7.37 -15.35
C ARG A 57 -13.07 -6.35 -14.52
N ILE A 58 -13.98 -6.78 -13.63
CA ILE A 58 -14.67 -5.89 -12.69
C ILE A 58 -13.73 -5.45 -11.56
N VAL A 59 -12.89 -6.35 -11.05
CA VAL A 59 -12.01 -6.08 -9.91
C VAL A 59 -10.80 -5.24 -10.30
N THR A 60 -10.21 -5.48 -11.48
CA THR A 60 -8.94 -4.83 -11.85
C THR A 60 -8.99 -3.29 -11.86
N PRO A 61 -10.09 -2.60 -12.26
CA PRO A 61 -10.18 -1.14 -12.21
C PRO A 61 -10.09 -0.57 -10.80
N LEU A 62 -10.44 -1.35 -9.75
CA LEU A 62 -10.32 -0.91 -8.36
C LEU A 62 -8.88 -0.57 -7.96
N GLY A 63 -7.87 -1.04 -8.70
CA GLY A 63 -6.47 -0.67 -8.53
C GLY A 63 -6.05 0.62 -9.26
N LEU A 64 -6.94 1.25 -10.01
CA LEU A 64 -6.66 2.52 -10.67
C LEU A 64 -6.59 3.66 -9.65
N LEU A 65 -5.61 4.56 -9.83
CA LEU A 65 -5.48 5.73 -8.95
C LEU A 65 -6.72 6.63 -9.00
N VAL A 66 -7.40 6.72 -10.15
CA VAL A 66 -8.65 7.47 -10.32
C VAL A 66 -9.79 6.91 -9.46
N ILE A 67 -9.73 5.67 -8.99
CA ILE A 67 -10.69 5.06 -8.06
C ILE A 67 -10.16 5.09 -6.64
N VAL A 68 -8.92 4.64 -6.42
CA VAL A 68 -8.32 4.61 -5.07
C VAL A 68 -8.12 6.03 -4.51
N GLY A 69 -7.69 6.99 -5.33
CA GLY A 69 -7.42 8.36 -4.91
C GLY A 69 -8.61 9.03 -4.22
N PRO A 70 -9.80 9.10 -4.85
CA PRO A 70 -11.01 9.63 -4.20
C PRO A 70 -11.37 8.91 -2.89
N VAL A 71 -11.23 7.58 -2.81
CA VAL A 71 -11.47 6.83 -1.57
C VAL A 71 -10.54 7.29 -0.46
N LEU A 72 -9.24 7.45 -0.76
CA LEU A 72 -8.26 7.94 0.22
C LEU A 72 -8.52 9.39 0.63
N LEU A 73 -8.92 10.24 -0.32
CA LEU A 73 -9.28 11.64 -0.03
C LEU A 73 -10.50 11.73 0.88
N ILE A 74 -11.56 11.00 0.59
CA ILE A 74 -12.77 10.92 1.44
C ILE A 74 -12.38 10.44 2.84
N GLY A 75 -11.54 9.41 2.93
CA GLY A 75 -11.01 8.92 4.20
C GLY A 75 -10.21 9.96 4.97
N ALA A 76 -9.36 10.70 4.28
CA ALA A 76 -8.58 11.77 4.90
C ALA A 76 -9.47 12.90 5.43
N VAL A 77 -10.48 13.33 4.65
CA VAL A 77 -11.47 14.33 5.09
C VAL A 77 -12.22 13.85 6.33
N LEU A 78 -12.70 12.60 6.32
CA LEU A 78 -13.39 12.02 7.48
C LEU A 78 -12.48 11.97 8.72
N LEU A 79 -11.22 11.59 8.56
CA LEU A 79 -10.25 11.58 9.64
C LEU A 79 -9.94 12.99 10.17
N ILE A 80 -9.88 14.00 9.31
CA ILE A 80 -9.71 15.41 9.70
C ILE A 80 -10.93 15.88 10.50
N TYR A 81 -12.14 15.59 10.02
CA TYR A 81 -13.39 15.91 10.72
C TYR A 81 -13.43 15.25 12.11
N ARG A 82 -12.97 14.00 12.22
CA ARG A 82 -12.82 13.26 13.47
C ARG A 82 -11.60 13.70 14.31
N ARG A 83 -10.97 14.84 13.99
CA ARG A 83 -9.78 15.38 14.69
C ARG A 83 -8.56 14.43 14.69
N ARG A 84 -8.44 13.56 13.69
CA ARG A 84 -7.34 12.58 13.53
C ARG A 84 -6.34 12.99 12.45
N ARG A 85 -5.90 14.25 12.45
CA ARG A 85 -5.07 14.88 11.39
C ARG A 85 -3.82 14.08 11.03
N ALA A 86 -3.11 13.50 12.02
CA ALA A 86 -1.91 12.71 11.71
C ALA A 86 -2.22 11.42 10.94
N ARG A 87 -3.36 10.76 11.18
CA ARG A 87 -3.76 9.60 10.39
C ARG A 87 -4.16 9.99 8.98
N ALA A 88 -4.81 11.13 8.81
CA ALA A 88 -5.09 11.69 7.49
C ALA A 88 -3.79 11.98 6.74
N ALA A 89 -2.84 12.63 7.41
CA ALA A 89 -1.54 12.94 6.83
C ALA A 89 -0.76 11.67 6.45
N SER A 90 -0.70 10.65 7.35
CA SER A 90 -0.02 9.39 7.04
C SER A 90 -0.65 8.66 5.86
N LEU A 91 -1.98 8.71 5.72
CA LEU A 91 -2.70 8.09 4.61
C LEU A 91 -2.32 8.75 3.27
N LEU A 92 -2.37 10.07 3.19
CA LEU A 92 -2.07 10.81 1.96
C LEU A 92 -0.57 10.82 1.62
N ILE A 93 0.31 11.01 2.61
CA ILE A 93 1.76 10.96 2.40
C ILE A 93 2.17 9.55 1.98
N GLY A 94 1.63 8.50 2.61
CA GLY A 94 1.89 7.12 2.24
C GLY A 94 1.49 6.82 0.80
N ALA A 95 0.31 7.29 0.36
CA ALA A 95 -0.15 7.16 -1.02
C ALA A 95 0.78 7.88 -2.01
N ALA A 96 1.17 9.12 -1.70
CA ALA A 96 2.07 9.89 -2.55
C ALA A 96 3.46 9.25 -2.66
N LEU A 97 4.03 8.79 -1.53
CA LEU A 97 5.31 8.09 -1.52
C LEU A 97 5.24 6.78 -2.32
N ALA A 98 4.18 5.99 -2.13
CA ALA A 98 3.99 4.74 -2.88
C ALA A 98 3.91 5.01 -4.39
N TRP A 99 3.12 5.99 -4.81
CA TRP A 99 2.97 6.36 -6.21
C TRP A 99 4.30 6.83 -6.83
N ILE A 100 5.00 7.76 -6.16
CA ILE A 100 6.31 8.27 -6.63
C ILE A 100 7.32 7.12 -6.73
N SER A 101 7.40 6.27 -5.70
CA SER A 101 8.35 5.15 -5.67
C SER A 101 8.07 4.13 -6.77
N VAL A 102 6.79 3.85 -7.09
CA VAL A 102 6.42 3.00 -8.23
C VAL A 102 6.92 3.59 -9.55
N TRP A 103 6.73 4.89 -9.77
CA TRP A 103 7.18 5.56 -10.99
C TRP A 103 8.70 5.54 -11.15
N ILE A 104 9.43 5.86 -10.08
CA ILE A 104 10.90 5.81 -10.07
C ILE A 104 11.39 4.39 -10.38
N THR A 105 10.79 3.38 -9.72
CA THR A 105 11.20 1.99 -9.93
C THR A 105 10.88 1.50 -11.33
N LYS A 106 9.73 1.89 -11.91
CA LYS A 106 9.39 1.56 -13.30
C LYS A 106 10.45 2.05 -14.28
N ALA A 107 10.86 3.30 -14.14
CA ALA A 107 11.89 3.90 -14.97
C ALA A 107 13.27 3.23 -14.78
N ALA A 108 13.59 2.78 -13.56
CA ALA A 108 14.88 2.19 -13.23
C ALA A 108 15.01 0.71 -13.68
N VAL A 109 13.93 -0.08 -13.57
CA VAL A 109 13.95 -1.53 -13.84
C VAL A 109 13.59 -1.85 -15.30
N ASP A 110 12.72 -1.04 -15.90
CA ASP A 110 12.28 -1.12 -17.32
C ASP A 110 11.88 -2.54 -17.79
N ARG A 111 11.21 -3.31 -16.93
CA ARG A 111 10.79 -4.68 -17.24
C ARG A 111 9.69 -4.71 -18.28
N ALA A 112 9.86 -5.52 -19.33
CA ALA A 112 8.80 -5.80 -20.31
C ALA A 112 7.59 -6.50 -19.66
N ARG A 113 6.41 -6.24 -20.21
CA ARG A 113 5.16 -6.89 -19.75
C ARG A 113 5.05 -8.33 -20.23
N PRO A 114 4.20 -9.13 -19.54
CA PRO A 114 3.86 -10.46 -20.03
C PRO A 114 3.29 -10.42 -21.45
N PRO A 115 3.63 -11.40 -22.30
CA PRO A 115 3.07 -11.50 -23.64
C PRO A 115 1.58 -11.84 -23.59
N ALA A 116 0.82 -11.42 -24.62
CA ALA A 116 -0.60 -11.68 -24.78
C ALA A 116 -1.46 -11.32 -23.54
N PRO A 117 -1.47 -10.07 -23.10
CA PRO A 117 -2.32 -9.62 -22.00
C PRO A 117 -3.80 -9.68 -22.41
N LEU A 118 -4.68 -9.97 -21.44
CA LEU A 118 -6.13 -10.08 -21.67
C LEU A 118 -6.88 -8.76 -21.49
N VAL A 119 -6.16 -7.69 -21.17
CA VAL A 119 -6.63 -6.32 -21.04
C VAL A 119 -5.60 -5.35 -21.62
N HIS A 120 -6.04 -4.15 -21.97
CA HIS A 120 -5.11 -3.12 -22.43
C HIS A 120 -4.08 -2.81 -21.34
N THR A 121 -2.81 -2.77 -21.74
CA THR A 121 -1.68 -2.44 -20.87
C THR A 121 -0.70 -1.53 -21.60
N SER A 122 -0.05 -0.64 -20.88
CA SER A 122 0.97 0.27 -21.41
C SER A 122 2.13 0.45 -20.43
N GLY A 123 3.30 0.81 -20.94
CA GLY A 123 4.51 1.08 -20.17
C GLY A 123 5.08 -0.16 -19.47
N GLN A 124 6.03 0.05 -18.56
CA GLN A 124 6.80 -0.98 -17.86
C GLN A 124 5.94 -1.84 -16.93
N SER A 125 6.36 -3.11 -16.79
CA SER A 125 5.65 -4.07 -15.94
C SER A 125 5.96 -3.91 -14.46
N TYR A 126 7.22 -3.76 -14.09
CA TYR A 126 7.69 -3.80 -12.70
C TYR A 126 7.85 -2.41 -12.07
N PRO A 127 7.39 -2.21 -10.84
CA PRO A 127 6.42 -3.00 -10.11
C PRO A 127 4.97 -2.71 -10.56
N SER A 128 3.99 -3.53 -10.12
CA SER A 128 2.58 -3.30 -10.47
C SER A 128 1.99 -2.08 -9.76
N GLY A 129 1.63 -1.05 -10.54
CA GLY A 129 1.00 0.16 -9.99
C GLY A 129 -0.42 -0.09 -9.44
N HIS A 130 -1.22 -0.98 -10.06
CA HIS A 130 -2.55 -1.34 -9.56
C HIS A 130 -2.46 -2.04 -8.20
N ALA A 131 -1.52 -2.99 -8.05
CA ALA A 131 -1.27 -3.69 -6.79
C ALA A 131 -0.77 -2.72 -5.71
N ALA A 132 0.17 -1.83 -6.03
CA ALA A 132 0.64 -0.80 -5.11
C ALA A 132 -0.50 0.13 -4.64
N ASN A 133 -1.33 0.64 -5.56
CA ASN A 133 -2.45 1.50 -5.23
C ASN A 133 -3.48 0.79 -4.35
N SER A 134 -3.75 -0.51 -4.60
CA SER A 134 -4.76 -1.26 -3.83
C SER A 134 -4.40 -1.44 -2.36
N VAL A 135 -3.11 -1.38 -1.97
CA VAL A 135 -2.67 -1.32 -0.56
C VAL A 135 -3.30 -0.12 0.16
N GLY A 136 -3.66 0.93 -0.58
CA GLY A 136 -4.41 2.06 -0.07
C GLY A 136 -5.72 1.68 0.62
N TYR A 137 -6.44 0.64 0.17
CA TYR A 137 -7.66 0.15 0.83
C TYR A 137 -7.37 -0.42 2.21
N LEU A 138 -6.30 -1.19 2.35
CA LEU A 138 -5.86 -1.71 3.65
C LEU A 138 -5.42 -0.58 4.57
N ALA A 139 -4.61 0.35 4.07
CA ALA A 139 -4.16 1.52 4.83
C ALA A 139 -5.33 2.40 5.28
N PHE A 140 -6.32 2.63 4.41
CA PHE A 140 -7.56 3.33 4.71
C PHE A 140 -8.36 2.63 5.81
N ALA A 141 -8.58 1.31 5.68
CA ALA A 141 -9.29 0.52 6.67
C ALA A 141 -8.62 0.59 8.06
N ILE A 142 -7.29 0.44 8.11
CA ILE A 142 -6.51 0.57 9.35
C ILE A 142 -6.65 1.99 9.93
N ALA A 143 -6.55 3.03 9.10
CA ALA A 143 -6.68 4.41 9.55
C ALA A 143 -8.08 4.69 10.14
N LEU A 144 -9.14 4.09 9.58
CA LEU A 144 -10.52 4.25 10.04
C LEU A 144 -10.87 3.45 11.30
N THR A 145 -10.07 2.50 11.74
CA THR A 145 -10.35 1.70 12.96
C THR A 145 -10.67 2.54 14.19
N VAL A 146 -10.16 3.77 14.26
CA VAL A 146 -10.45 4.70 15.37
C VAL A 146 -11.87 5.25 15.36
N ALA A 147 -12.55 5.21 14.23
CA ALA A 147 -13.92 5.66 14.05
C ALA A 147 -14.92 4.52 14.24
N ILE A 148 -14.45 3.27 14.29
CA ILE A 148 -15.29 2.08 14.42
C ILE A 148 -15.31 1.64 15.89
N PRO A 149 -16.47 1.66 16.57
CA PRO A 149 -16.55 1.34 18.01
C PRO A 149 -16.28 -0.15 18.28
N SER A 150 -16.90 -1.05 17.51
CA SER A 150 -16.85 -2.47 17.78
C SER A 150 -15.52 -3.13 17.33
N ARG A 151 -15.04 -4.12 18.08
CA ARG A 151 -13.87 -4.91 17.71
C ARG A 151 -14.11 -5.70 16.42
N ILE A 152 -15.29 -6.29 16.29
CA ILE A 152 -15.67 -7.06 15.09
C ILE A 152 -15.66 -6.17 13.87
N GLY A 153 -16.26 -4.97 13.95
CA GLY A 153 -16.25 -4.01 12.85
C GLY A 153 -14.86 -3.57 12.42
N ARG A 154 -13.91 -3.40 13.37
CA ARG A 154 -12.50 -3.10 13.05
C ARG A 154 -11.84 -4.24 12.30
N ILE A 155 -12.03 -5.47 12.77
CA ILE A 155 -11.49 -6.67 12.12
C ILE A 155 -12.08 -6.81 10.72
N ALA A 156 -13.41 -6.68 10.59
CA ALA A 156 -14.10 -6.78 9.29
C ALA A 156 -13.60 -5.70 8.30
N ALA A 157 -13.43 -4.46 8.74
CA ALA A 157 -12.92 -3.39 7.89
C ALA A 157 -11.50 -3.69 7.39
N VAL A 158 -10.60 -4.13 8.28
CA VAL A 158 -9.21 -4.47 7.92
C VAL A 158 -9.18 -5.68 7.00
N ALA A 159 -9.99 -6.72 7.28
CA ALA A 159 -10.11 -7.90 6.43
C ALA A 159 -10.63 -7.54 5.02
N ALA A 160 -11.62 -6.66 4.93
CA ALA A 160 -12.16 -6.18 3.65
C ALA A 160 -11.08 -5.40 2.85
N GLY A 161 -10.33 -4.51 3.52
CA GLY A 161 -9.23 -3.79 2.88
C GLY A 161 -8.12 -4.73 2.38
N ALA A 162 -7.75 -5.72 3.18
CA ALA A 162 -6.77 -6.74 2.78
C ALA A 162 -7.29 -7.60 1.61
N LEU A 163 -8.56 -8.03 1.67
CA LEU A 163 -9.18 -8.80 0.60
C LEU A 163 -9.19 -8.03 -0.72
N LEU A 164 -9.57 -6.76 -0.72
CA LEU A 164 -9.52 -5.91 -1.92
C LEU A 164 -8.11 -5.80 -2.48
N THR A 165 -7.10 -5.64 -1.63
CA THR A 165 -5.69 -5.60 -2.06
C THR A 165 -5.32 -6.89 -2.78
N VAL A 166 -5.58 -8.04 -2.17
CA VAL A 166 -5.29 -9.36 -2.75
C VAL A 166 -6.06 -9.60 -4.06
N LEU A 167 -7.35 -9.29 -4.09
CA LEU A 167 -8.19 -9.50 -5.28
C LEU A 167 -7.72 -8.64 -6.46
N VAL A 168 -7.34 -7.38 -6.22
CA VAL A 168 -6.75 -6.54 -7.27
C VAL A 168 -5.44 -7.14 -7.76
N GLY A 169 -4.53 -7.52 -6.86
CA GLY A 169 -3.28 -8.18 -7.22
C GLY A 169 -3.47 -9.44 -8.07
N LEU A 170 -4.35 -10.35 -7.61
CA LEU A 170 -4.69 -11.58 -8.34
C LEU A 170 -5.29 -11.30 -9.71
N SER A 171 -6.15 -10.27 -9.83
CA SER A 171 -6.73 -9.89 -11.11
C SER A 171 -5.66 -9.49 -12.15
N ARG A 172 -4.55 -8.87 -11.70
CA ARG A 172 -3.45 -8.46 -12.59
C ARG A 172 -2.67 -9.65 -13.14
N ILE A 173 -2.48 -10.69 -12.30
CA ILE A 173 -1.83 -11.94 -12.70
C ILE A 173 -2.75 -12.71 -13.65
N TYR A 174 -4.01 -12.89 -13.25
CA TYR A 174 -5.02 -13.62 -14.01
C TYR A 174 -5.22 -13.03 -15.41
N LEU A 175 -5.31 -11.72 -15.52
CA LEU A 175 -5.45 -11.01 -16.80
C LEU A 175 -4.12 -10.86 -17.57
N ARG A 176 -3.03 -11.49 -17.12
CA ARG A 176 -1.70 -11.44 -17.73
C ARG A 176 -1.19 -10.01 -17.96
N ALA A 177 -1.65 -9.07 -17.14
CA ALA A 177 -1.23 -7.68 -17.21
C ALA A 177 0.11 -7.43 -16.50
N HIS A 178 0.41 -8.25 -15.48
CA HIS A 178 1.63 -8.23 -14.69
C HIS A 178 2.06 -9.64 -14.29
N TYR A 179 3.34 -9.81 -14.03
CA TYR A 179 3.88 -11.01 -13.41
C TYR A 179 3.51 -11.05 -11.91
N ALA A 180 3.54 -12.23 -11.29
CA ALA A 180 3.28 -12.38 -9.86
C ALA A 180 4.32 -11.61 -9.03
N SER A 181 5.58 -11.64 -9.45
CA SER A 181 6.66 -10.87 -8.84
C SER A 181 6.45 -9.36 -8.92
N ASP A 182 5.85 -8.82 -10.00
CA ASP A 182 5.52 -7.40 -10.12
C ASP A 182 4.46 -6.98 -9.11
N VAL A 183 3.44 -7.86 -8.91
CA VAL A 183 2.33 -7.63 -7.97
C VAL A 183 2.86 -7.60 -6.54
N LEU A 184 3.59 -8.63 -6.13
CA LEU A 184 4.18 -8.73 -4.80
C LEU A 184 5.13 -7.56 -4.50
N ALA A 185 5.94 -7.16 -5.47
CA ALA A 185 6.84 -6.02 -5.33
C ALA A 185 6.05 -4.70 -5.16
N GLY A 186 4.98 -4.50 -5.93
CA GLY A 186 4.13 -3.32 -5.80
C GLY A 186 3.45 -3.23 -4.43
N GLU A 187 2.90 -4.34 -3.93
CA GLU A 187 2.28 -4.42 -2.61
C GLU A 187 3.30 -4.22 -1.48
N ALA A 188 4.48 -4.82 -1.59
CA ALA A 188 5.54 -4.68 -0.61
C ALA A 188 6.05 -3.22 -0.55
N LEU A 189 6.34 -2.62 -1.71
CA LEU A 189 6.79 -1.23 -1.79
C LEU A 189 5.76 -0.28 -1.16
N ALA A 190 4.49 -0.40 -1.54
CA ALA A 190 3.44 0.45 -1.00
C ALA A 190 3.26 0.25 0.51
N THR A 191 3.29 -1.00 1.00
CA THR A 191 3.22 -1.30 2.44
C THR A 191 4.35 -0.61 3.21
N ALA A 192 5.59 -0.67 2.70
CA ALA A 192 6.72 0.03 3.29
C ALA A 192 6.50 1.55 3.33
N MET A 193 6.00 2.15 2.24
CA MET A 193 5.75 3.60 2.16
C MET A 193 4.66 4.05 3.14
N TYR A 194 3.55 3.32 3.26
CA TYR A 194 2.50 3.63 4.24
C TYR A 194 2.99 3.48 5.70
N ALA A 195 3.80 2.47 5.98
CA ALA A 195 4.40 2.27 7.31
C ALA A 195 5.37 3.41 7.65
N LEU A 196 6.26 3.79 6.73
CA LEU A 196 7.20 4.92 6.90
C LEU A 196 6.47 6.25 7.09
N ALA A 197 5.44 6.54 6.30
CA ALA A 197 4.62 7.73 6.46
C ALA A 197 3.95 7.78 7.85
N THR A 198 3.47 6.63 8.34
CA THR A 198 2.86 6.52 9.67
C THR A 198 3.89 6.76 10.77
N ILE A 199 5.09 6.20 10.67
CA ILE A 199 6.19 6.43 11.61
C ILE A 199 6.55 7.93 11.63
N GLY A 200 6.75 8.55 10.46
CA GLY A 200 7.11 9.96 10.32
C GLY A 200 6.08 10.89 10.95
N THR A 201 4.79 10.68 10.68
CA THR A 201 3.71 11.50 11.23
C THR A 201 3.56 11.34 12.75
N LEU A 202 3.74 10.12 13.28
CA LEU A 202 3.74 9.88 14.73
C LEU A 202 4.95 10.52 15.42
N ALA A 203 6.12 10.48 14.81
CA ALA A 203 7.32 11.13 15.32
C ALA A 203 7.17 12.66 15.35
N TRP A 204 6.62 13.24 14.28
CA TRP A 204 6.35 14.67 14.20
C TRP A 204 5.37 15.16 15.29
N GLN A 205 4.28 14.41 15.52
CA GLN A 205 3.34 14.73 16.60
C GLN A 205 4.01 14.78 17.98
N LYS A 206 4.98 13.89 18.25
CA LYS A 206 5.71 13.88 19.53
C LYS A 206 6.52 15.15 19.73
N ARG A 207 7.24 15.59 18.71
CA ARG A 207 8.06 16.82 18.76
C ARG A 207 7.22 18.05 19.07
N GLY A 208 6.05 18.20 18.43
CA GLY A 208 5.13 19.30 18.66
C GLY A 208 4.55 19.35 20.10
N HIS A 209 4.31 18.17 20.72
CA HIS A 209 3.84 18.11 22.11
C HIS A 209 4.94 18.45 23.11
N SER A 210 6.19 18.03 22.87
CA SER A 210 7.33 18.34 23.73
C SER A 210 7.68 19.84 23.71
N ALA A 211 7.71 20.45 22.52
CA ALA A 211 7.98 21.88 22.37
C ALA A 211 6.94 22.76 23.08
N ARG A 212 5.63 22.36 23.02
CA ARG A 212 4.57 23.10 23.74
C ARG A 212 4.68 22.98 25.26
N LYS A 213 5.16 21.85 25.79
CA LYS A 213 5.36 21.66 27.23
C LYS A 213 6.51 22.50 27.75
N THR A 214 7.62 22.62 27.02
CA THR A 214 8.77 23.45 27.39
C THR A 214 8.44 24.96 27.36
N SER A 215 7.63 25.41 26.42
CA SER A 215 7.20 26.81 26.32
C SER A 215 6.15 27.22 27.38
N ALA A 216 5.42 26.25 27.94
CA ALA A 216 4.38 26.47 28.97
C ALA A 216 4.91 26.35 30.41
N SER A 217 6.18 26.03 30.62
CA SER A 217 6.78 26.10 31.97
C SER A 217 7.03 27.57 32.33
N PRO A 218 6.39 28.14 33.40
CA PRO A 218 6.68 29.49 33.85
C PRO A 218 8.17 29.56 34.24
N ARG A 219 8.89 30.59 33.73
CA ARG A 219 10.16 30.97 34.30
C ARG A 219 9.87 31.26 35.80
N ALA A 220 10.32 30.40 36.67
CA ALA A 220 10.33 30.69 38.12
C ALA A 220 11.08 32.01 38.28
N GLY A 221 10.31 33.04 38.59
CA GLY A 221 10.84 34.39 38.79
C GLY A 221 11.86 34.35 39.90
N GLY A 222 13.07 34.80 39.59
CA GLY A 222 14.01 35.21 40.59
C GLY A 222 13.43 36.42 41.32
N ALA A 223 13.26 36.27 42.58
CA ALA A 223 13.20 37.35 43.54
C ALA A 223 14.58 37.48 44.17
#